data_f61da27c311a86cbb328be818fc07dd3
#
_entry.id   f61da27c311a86cbb328be818fc07dd3
#
_cell.length_a   1.000
_cell.length_b   1.000
_cell.length_c   1.000
_cell.angle_alpha   90.00
_cell.angle_beta   90.00
_cell.angle_gamma   90.00
#
_symmetry.space_group_name_H-M   'P 1'
#
loop_
_entity.id
_entity.type
_entity.pdbx_description
1 polymer ?
#
loop_
_entity_poly.entity_id
_entity_poly.type
_entity_poly.pdbx_seq_one_letter_code
_entity_poly.pdbx_strand_id
1 'polypeptide(L)'
;EGNKDAIAFPRAKVSDSKMDFSFSGLKSSVLNYLNKCEMKGEEVNRADVAASFQEAVVDVLSSHGVEAAKELGYKKLAIAGGVASNGAFRAKMIERCKEAGIEFYYPSPIFCTDNAAMIGAAGYYEFIKGTRHGLDLNAVPNLKLGER
;
A
#
# COMPACT_ATOMS: atom_id res chain seq x y z
N GLU A 1 -13.97 -9.68 -15.73
CA GLU A 1 -12.68 -9.24 -15.17
C GLU A 1 -11.78 -8.80 -16.31
N GLY A 2 -11.01 -7.73 -16.10
CA GLY A 2 -10.10 -7.19 -17.11
C GLY A 2 -8.79 -7.96 -17.18
N ASN A 3 -8.10 -7.83 -18.32
CA ASN A 3 -6.75 -8.36 -18.50
C ASN A 3 -5.72 -7.38 -17.88
N LYS A 4 -4.98 -7.85 -16.88
CA LYS A 4 -3.96 -7.07 -16.16
C LYS A 4 -2.73 -6.72 -17.02
N ASP A 5 -2.53 -7.42 -18.11
CA ASP A 5 -1.40 -7.26 -19.01
C ASP A 5 -1.77 -6.51 -20.32
N ALA A 6 -3.02 -6.01 -20.42
CA ALA A 6 -3.51 -5.32 -21.62
C ALA A 6 -2.78 -3.98 -21.87
N ILE A 7 -2.40 -3.27 -20.80
CA ILE A 7 -1.76 -1.96 -20.90
C ILE A 7 -0.50 -1.94 -20.01
N ALA A 8 0.64 -1.69 -20.62
CA ALA A 8 1.94 -1.61 -19.95
C ALA A 8 2.09 -0.26 -19.21
N PHE A 9 1.40 -0.08 -18.08
CA PHE A 9 1.59 1.10 -17.24
C PHE A 9 2.95 1.09 -16.54
N PRO A 10 3.58 2.26 -16.32
CA PRO A 10 4.91 2.36 -15.73
C PRO A 10 4.93 1.90 -14.27
N ARG A 11 6.02 1.23 -13.89
CA ARG A 11 6.40 0.94 -12.51
C ARG A 11 7.45 1.98 -12.12
N ALA A 12 6.97 3.08 -11.53
CA ALA A 12 7.85 4.19 -11.19
C ALA A 12 8.86 3.78 -10.10
N LYS A 13 10.13 4.08 -10.35
CA LYS A 13 11.20 4.02 -9.34
C LYS A 13 11.57 5.44 -8.97
N VAL A 14 11.80 5.71 -7.69
CA VAL A 14 12.35 6.98 -7.22
C VAL A 14 13.86 6.91 -7.39
N SER A 15 14.44 7.85 -8.15
CA SER A 15 15.86 7.83 -8.54
C SER A 15 16.82 7.87 -7.34
N ASP A 16 16.43 8.61 -6.29
CA ASP A 16 17.30 8.93 -5.17
C ASP A 16 17.03 8.09 -3.91
N SER A 17 16.03 7.21 -3.96
CA SER A 17 15.68 6.32 -2.85
C SER A 17 15.09 5.01 -3.36
N LYS A 18 15.70 3.89 -2.98
CA LYS A 18 15.24 2.56 -3.34
C LYS A 18 13.97 2.14 -2.61
N MET A 19 13.66 2.78 -1.48
CA MET A 19 12.55 2.41 -0.60
C MET A 19 11.35 3.34 -0.71
N ASP A 20 11.47 4.47 -1.41
CA ASP A 20 10.38 5.41 -1.58
C ASP A 20 9.44 5.01 -2.72
N PHE A 21 8.20 5.47 -2.61
CA PHE A 21 7.16 5.22 -3.58
C PHE A 21 6.77 6.51 -4.30
N SER A 22 6.53 6.43 -5.62
CA SER A 22 5.91 7.48 -6.40
C SER A 22 4.89 6.90 -7.35
N PHE A 23 3.66 7.42 -7.29
CA PHE A 23 2.58 7.06 -8.19
C PHE A 23 2.14 8.21 -9.10
N SER A 24 2.84 9.37 -9.05
CA SER A 24 2.52 10.54 -9.87
C SER A 24 2.59 10.22 -11.36
N GLY A 25 3.67 9.56 -11.80
CA GLY A 25 3.86 9.13 -13.18
C GLY A 25 2.83 8.10 -13.65
N LEU A 26 2.41 7.21 -12.76
CA LEU A 26 1.37 6.22 -13.05
C LEU A 26 0.02 6.91 -13.31
N LYS A 27 -0.38 7.87 -12.45
CA LYS A 27 -1.60 8.65 -12.64
C LYS A 27 -1.61 9.38 -13.99
N SER A 28 -0.51 10.06 -14.30
CA SER A 28 -0.37 10.79 -15.57
C SER A 28 -0.41 9.85 -16.79
N SER A 29 0.19 8.66 -16.66
CA SER A 29 0.19 7.65 -17.72
C SER A 29 -1.22 7.13 -18.03
N VAL A 30 -2.05 6.91 -17.01
CA VAL A 30 -3.45 6.51 -17.20
C VAL A 30 -4.23 7.63 -17.91
N LEU A 31 -4.10 8.86 -17.47
CA LEU A 31 -4.77 10.01 -18.11
C LEU A 31 -4.34 10.16 -19.58
N ASN A 32 -3.05 10.05 -19.85
CA ASN A 32 -2.53 10.13 -21.23
C ASN A 32 -3.05 8.98 -22.10
N TYR A 33 -3.16 7.78 -21.56
CA TYR A 33 -3.74 6.64 -22.29
C TYR A 33 -5.20 6.91 -22.65
N LEU A 34 -6.02 7.36 -21.71
CA LEU A 34 -7.43 7.66 -21.92
C LEU A 34 -7.62 8.78 -22.96
N ASN A 35 -6.87 9.88 -22.83
CA ASN A 35 -6.90 10.98 -23.80
C ASN A 35 -6.48 10.53 -25.21
N LYS A 36 -5.47 9.66 -25.31
CA LYS A 36 -5.04 9.11 -26.60
C LYS A 36 -6.12 8.27 -27.27
N CYS A 37 -6.82 7.44 -26.52
CA CYS A 37 -7.94 6.65 -27.05
C CYS A 37 -9.07 7.57 -27.53
N GLU A 38 -9.42 8.59 -26.74
CA GLU A 38 -10.45 9.57 -27.11
C GLU A 38 -10.09 10.30 -28.39
N MET A 39 -8.85 10.81 -28.52
CA MET A 39 -8.38 11.51 -29.73
C MET A 39 -8.40 10.63 -30.97
N LYS A 40 -8.25 9.31 -30.82
CA LYS A 40 -8.27 8.34 -31.93
C LYS A 40 -9.66 7.77 -32.22
N GLY A 41 -10.65 8.07 -31.37
CA GLY A 41 -11.97 7.43 -31.43
C GLY A 41 -11.94 5.93 -31.08
N GLU A 42 -10.91 5.48 -30.36
CA GLU A 42 -10.77 4.09 -29.91
C GLU A 42 -11.63 3.85 -28.66
N GLU A 43 -12.37 2.75 -28.62
CA GLU A 43 -13.15 2.37 -27.45
C GLU A 43 -12.22 1.93 -26.31
N VAL A 44 -12.48 2.45 -25.09
CA VAL A 44 -11.70 2.10 -23.89
C VAL A 44 -12.33 0.93 -23.17
N ASN A 45 -11.62 -0.19 -23.09
CA ASN A 45 -11.98 -1.28 -22.18
C ASN A 45 -11.62 -0.89 -20.73
N ARG A 46 -12.60 -0.38 -20.00
CA ARG A 46 -12.42 0.08 -18.60
C ARG A 46 -11.95 -1.04 -17.66
N ALA A 47 -12.36 -2.28 -17.91
CA ALA A 47 -11.95 -3.42 -17.10
C ALA A 47 -10.45 -3.71 -17.25
N ASP A 48 -9.92 -3.62 -18.47
CA ASP A 48 -8.50 -3.79 -18.76
C ASP A 48 -7.66 -2.64 -18.19
N VAL A 49 -8.15 -1.41 -18.31
CA VAL A 49 -7.48 -0.24 -17.67
C VAL A 49 -7.37 -0.42 -16.16
N ALA A 50 -8.47 -0.81 -15.51
CA ALA A 50 -8.51 -1.01 -14.07
C ALA A 50 -7.59 -2.16 -13.63
N ALA A 51 -7.61 -3.29 -14.35
CA ALA A 51 -6.78 -4.44 -14.05
C ALA A 51 -5.28 -4.13 -14.23
N SER A 52 -4.91 -3.48 -15.33
CA SER A 52 -3.52 -3.09 -15.62
C SER A 52 -3.00 -2.03 -14.64
N PHE A 53 -3.86 -1.07 -14.26
CA PHE A 53 -3.53 -0.10 -13.21
C PHE A 53 -3.29 -0.77 -11.86
N GLN A 54 -4.21 -1.64 -11.44
CA GLN A 54 -4.06 -2.39 -10.19
C GLN A 54 -2.77 -3.22 -10.18
N GLU A 55 -2.47 -3.94 -11.27
CA GLU A 55 -1.23 -4.71 -11.37
C GLU A 55 0.02 -3.83 -11.24
N ALA A 56 0.03 -2.64 -11.85
CA ALA A 56 1.15 -1.71 -11.74
C ALA A 56 1.39 -1.24 -10.29
N VAL A 57 0.32 -0.92 -9.55
CA VAL A 57 0.40 -0.52 -8.14
C VAL A 57 0.86 -1.68 -7.25
N VAL A 58 0.20 -2.82 -7.39
CA VAL A 58 0.46 -4.03 -6.59
C VAL A 58 1.90 -4.51 -6.79
N ASP A 59 2.39 -4.46 -8.01
CA ASP A 59 3.74 -4.88 -8.37
C ASP A 59 4.81 -4.02 -7.67
N VAL A 60 4.66 -2.70 -7.71
CA VAL A 60 5.58 -1.75 -7.04
C VAL A 60 5.53 -1.93 -5.52
N LEU A 61 4.34 -1.94 -4.92
CA LEU A 61 4.20 -2.04 -3.46
C LEU A 61 4.79 -3.36 -2.93
N SER A 62 4.51 -4.47 -3.61
CA SER A 62 4.95 -5.78 -3.14
C SER A 62 6.43 -6.02 -3.36
N SER A 63 7.02 -5.57 -4.49
CA SER A 63 8.46 -5.69 -4.71
C SER A 63 9.26 -4.87 -3.72
N HIS A 64 8.92 -3.59 -3.55
CA HIS A 64 9.63 -2.71 -2.62
C HIS A 64 9.52 -3.18 -1.17
N GLY A 65 8.33 -3.62 -0.73
CA GLY A 65 8.15 -4.14 0.63
C GLY A 65 9.03 -5.35 0.92
N VAL A 66 9.11 -6.30 -0.01
CA VAL A 66 9.94 -7.50 0.13
C VAL A 66 11.43 -7.17 0.00
N GLU A 67 11.81 -6.30 -0.94
CA GLU A 67 13.20 -5.85 -1.11
C GLU A 67 13.70 -5.13 0.14
N ALA A 68 12.90 -4.20 0.71
CA ALA A 68 13.22 -3.52 1.94
C ALA A 68 13.41 -4.49 3.13
N ALA A 69 12.53 -5.47 3.27
CA ALA A 69 12.68 -6.49 4.31
C ALA A 69 13.96 -7.31 4.16
N LYS A 70 14.33 -7.66 2.92
CA LYS A 70 15.59 -8.37 2.62
C LYS A 70 16.82 -7.50 2.93
N GLU A 71 16.86 -6.26 2.45
CA GLU A 71 17.99 -5.34 2.66
C GLU A 71 18.22 -5.05 4.15
N LEU A 72 17.13 -4.93 4.92
CA LEU A 72 17.19 -4.69 6.36
C LEU A 72 17.34 -5.97 7.20
N GLY A 73 17.37 -7.14 6.58
CA GLY A 73 17.54 -8.42 7.26
C GLY A 73 16.32 -8.91 8.05
N TYR A 74 15.14 -8.32 7.82
CA TYR A 74 13.92 -8.74 8.48
C TYR A 74 13.37 -10.06 7.92
N LYS A 75 12.92 -10.92 8.81
CA LYS A 75 12.29 -12.21 8.49
C LYS A 75 10.77 -12.19 8.62
N LYS A 76 10.22 -11.08 9.10
CA LYS A 76 8.79 -10.86 9.28
C LYS A 76 8.39 -9.55 8.63
N LEU A 77 7.30 -9.59 7.87
CA LEU A 77 6.72 -8.42 7.21
C LEU A 77 5.23 -8.36 7.47
N ALA A 78 4.75 -7.21 7.90
CA ALA A 78 3.33 -6.96 8.10
C ALA A 78 2.85 -5.81 7.22
N ILE A 79 1.63 -5.93 6.71
CA ILE A 79 0.94 -4.82 6.04
C ILE A 79 -0.27 -4.39 6.84
N ALA A 80 -0.59 -3.08 6.79
CA ALA A 80 -1.76 -2.48 7.42
C ALA A 80 -2.30 -1.33 6.58
N GLY A 81 -3.42 -0.73 6.99
CA GLY A 81 -4.07 0.37 6.27
C GLY A 81 -5.02 -0.11 5.18
N GLY A 82 -5.77 0.82 4.57
CA GLY A 82 -6.85 0.53 3.61
C GLY A 82 -6.42 -0.32 2.41
N VAL A 83 -5.23 -0.08 1.85
CA VAL A 83 -4.69 -0.86 0.72
C VAL A 83 -4.41 -2.31 1.09
N ALA A 84 -4.14 -2.61 2.37
CA ALA A 84 -3.98 -3.97 2.86
C ALA A 84 -5.25 -4.83 2.75
N SER A 85 -6.42 -4.25 2.49
CA SER A 85 -7.65 -5.01 2.17
C SER A 85 -7.75 -5.46 0.72
N ASN A 86 -6.89 -4.96 -0.19
CA ASN A 86 -6.90 -5.33 -1.60
C ASN A 86 -6.45 -6.79 -1.80
N GLY A 87 -7.32 -7.61 -2.38
CA GLY A 87 -7.08 -9.05 -2.56
C GLY A 87 -5.89 -9.37 -3.48
N ALA A 88 -5.72 -8.61 -4.58
CA ALA A 88 -4.61 -8.79 -5.51
C ALA A 88 -3.26 -8.46 -4.84
N PHE A 89 -3.23 -7.39 -4.03
CA PHE A 89 -2.04 -7.02 -3.27
C PHE A 89 -1.65 -8.10 -2.24
N ARG A 90 -2.63 -8.62 -1.49
CA ARG A 90 -2.40 -9.73 -0.54
C ARG A 90 -1.85 -10.97 -1.23
N ALA A 91 -2.48 -11.39 -2.32
CA ALA A 91 -2.04 -12.56 -3.08
C ALA A 91 -0.58 -12.42 -3.55
N LYS A 92 -0.22 -11.26 -4.10
CA LYS A 92 1.14 -10.97 -4.57
C LYS A 92 2.14 -10.92 -3.42
N MET A 93 1.75 -10.34 -2.27
CA MET A 93 2.60 -10.31 -1.07
C MET A 93 2.85 -11.72 -0.51
N ILE A 94 1.82 -12.57 -0.45
CA ILE A 94 1.94 -13.97 0.00
C ILE A 94 2.95 -14.71 -0.88
N GLU A 95 2.80 -14.60 -2.21
CA GLU A 95 3.69 -15.23 -3.19
C GLU A 95 5.14 -14.80 -2.98
N ARG A 96 5.39 -13.48 -3.02
CA ARG A 96 6.75 -12.92 -2.92
C ARG A 96 7.42 -13.14 -1.57
N CYS A 97 6.66 -13.03 -0.47
CA CYS A 97 7.19 -13.30 0.85
C CYS A 97 7.57 -14.79 1.01
N LYS A 98 6.74 -15.69 0.48
CA LYS A 98 7.04 -17.14 0.46
C LYS A 98 8.34 -17.44 -0.30
N GLU A 99 8.50 -16.88 -1.50
CA GLU A 99 9.72 -17.02 -2.30
C GLU A 99 10.96 -16.45 -1.60
N ALA A 100 10.77 -15.37 -0.85
CA ALA A 100 11.84 -14.72 -0.10
C ALA A 100 12.16 -15.35 1.26
N GLY A 101 11.39 -16.33 1.72
CA GLY A 101 11.51 -16.93 3.06
C GLY A 101 11.15 -15.93 4.17
N ILE A 102 10.21 -15.01 3.91
CA ILE A 102 9.73 -14.00 4.85
C ILE A 102 8.35 -14.41 5.35
N GLU A 103 8.16 -14.39 6.66
CA GLU A 103 6.87 -14.63 7.31
C GLU A 103 5.98 -13.40 7.13
N PHE A 104 4.80 -13.57 6.52
CA PHE A 104 3.93 -12.48 6.14
C PHE A 104 2.67 -12.40 6.99
N TYR A 105 2.35 -11.19 7.47
CA TYR A 105 1.21 -10.90 8.33
C TYR A 105 0.32 -9.80 7.72
N TYR A 106 -0.98 -9.96 7.89
CA TYR A 106 -1.97 -8.95 7.51
C TYR A 106 -3.25 -9.11 8.35
N PRO A 107 -3.94 -8.01 8.68
CA PRO A 107 -5.17 -8.08 9.45
C PRO A 107 -6.36 -8.56 8.59
N SER A 108 -7.43 -8.98 9.26
CA SER A 108 -8.72 -9.17 8.59
C SER A 108 -9.17 -7.86 7.91
N PRO A 109 -9.90 -7.92 6.77
CA PRO A 109 -10.29 -6.71 6.02
C PRO A 109 -10.96 -5.64 6.87
N ILE A 110 -11.79 -6.03 7.83
CA ILE A 110 -12.50 -5.12 8.74
C ILE A 110 -11.55 -4.29 9.64
N PHE A 111 -10.32 -4.76 9.87
CA PHE A 111 -9.32 -4.07 10.68
C PHE A 111 -8.26 -3.35 9.85
N CYS A 112 -8.39 -3.33 8.53
CA CYS A 112 -7.43 -2.64 7.65
C CYS A 112 -7.61 -1.12 7.64
N THR A 113 -8.82 -0.65 7.85
CA THR A 113 -9.14 0.78 7.98
C THR A 113 -9.26 1.18 9.44
N ASP A 114 -9.43 2.47 9.70
CA ASP A 114 -9.61 3.01 11.05
C ASP A 114 -10.73 2.28 11.77
N ASN A 115 -10.45 1.84 13.00
CA ASN A 115 -11.41 1.11 13.80
C ASN A 115 -11.14 1.29 15.30
N ALA A 116 -12.20 1.19 16.11
CA ALA A 116 -12.11 1.39 17.55
C ALA A 116 -11.23 0.35 18.25
N ALA A 117 -11.13 -0.88 17.72
CA ALA A 117 -10.35 -1.94 18.33
C ALA A 117 -8.85 -1.62 18.35
N MET A 118 -8.30 -1.05 17.26
CA MET A 118 -6.89 -0.67 17.23
C MET A 118 -6.58 0.51 18.16
N ILE A 119 -7.50 1.46 18.28
CA ILE A 119 -7.36 2.60 19.20
C ILE A 119 -7.47 2.12 20.66
N GLY A 120 -8.44 1.25 20.96
CA GLY A 120 -8.58 0.65 22.28
C GLY A 120 -7.35 -0.17 22.68
N ALA A 121 -6.78 -0.96 21.76
CA ALA A 121 -5.55 -1.71 22.01
C ALA A 121 -4.36 -0.78 22.28
N ALA A 122 -4.16 0.25 21.46
CA ALA A 122 -3.10 1.24 21.66
C ALA A 122 -3.26 1.96 23.01
N GLY A 123 -4.47 2.40 23.33
CA GLY A 123 -4.80 3.03 24.62
C GLY A 123 -4.53 2.10 25.82
N TYR A 124 -4.86 0.82 25.72
CA TYR A 124 -4.58 -0.15 26.76
C TYR A 124 -3.08 -0.28 27.02
N TYR A 125 -2.25 -0.41 25.98
CA TYR A 125 -0.80 -0.50 26.15
C TYR A 125 -0.19 0.77 26.74
N GLU A 126 -0.68 1.94 26.40
CA GLU A 126 -0.27 3.20 27.04
C GLU A 126 -0.71 3.25 28.50
N PHE A 127 -1.93 2.81 28.80
CA PHE A 127 -2.45 2.75 30.16
C PHE A 127 -1.58 1.86 31.09
N ILE A 128 -1.20 0.66 30.65
CA ILE A 128 -0.37 -0.24 31.47
C ILE A 128 1.07 0.26 31.64
N LYS A 129 1.58 1.09 30.70
CA LYS A 129 2.87 1.82 30.86
C LYS A 129 2.80 2.96 31.86
N GLY A 130 1.62 3.30 32.36
CA GLY A 130 1.42 4.40 33.30
C GLY A 130 1.13 5.75 32.65
N THR A 131 0.99 5.82 31.33
CA THR A 131 0.64 7.08 30.64
C THR A 131 -0.72 7.58 31.13
N ARG A 132 -0.79 8.85 31.55
CA ARG A 132 -1.99 9.55 31.98
C ARG A 132 -1.98 10.97 31.44
N HIS A 133 -3.14 11.45 31.08
CA HIS A 133 -3.33 12.80 30.57
C HIS A 133 -4.40 13.51 31.41
N GLY A 134 -4.29 14.81 31.53
CA GLY A 134 -5.29 15.67 32.16
C GLY A 134 -6.39 16.08 31.18
N LEU A 135 -7.24 17.00 31.64
CA LEU A 135 -8.31 17.57 30.83
C LEU A 135 -7.80 18.57 29.76
N ASP A 136 -6.53 18.86 29.77
CA ASP A 136 -5.78 19.67 28.81
C ASP A 136 -5.34 18.89 27.58
N LEU A 137 -5.56 17.56 27.52
CA LEU A 137 -5.24 16.73 26.37
C LEU A 137 -5.94 17.27 25.11
N ASN A 138 -5.15 17.52 24.08
CA ASN A 138 -5.64 17.99 22.79
C ASN A 138 -5.04 17.17 21.65
N ALA A 139 -5.74 17.15 20.50
CA ALA A 139 -5.25 16.48 19.30
C ALA A 139 -4.08 17.27 18.67
N VAL A 140 -3.05 16.55 18.23
CA VAL A 140 -1.91 17.11 17.50
C VAL A 140 -1.93 16.54 16.09
N PRO A 141 -2.44 17.28 15.08
CA PRO A 141 -2.77 16.72 13.77
C PRO A 141 -1.56 16.32 12.93
N ASN A 142 -0.37 16.89 13.19
CA ASN A 142 0.84 16.67 12.39
C ASN A 142 1.96 15.99 13.18
N LEU A 143 1.61 15.19 14.17
CA LEU A 143 2.58 14.44 14.96
C LEU A 143 3.32 13.42 14.07
N LYS A 144 4.64 13.45 14.08
CA LYS A 144 5.44 12.47 13.32
C LYS A 144 5.43 11.11 13.98
N LEU A 145 5.66 10.06 13.20
CA LEU A 145 5.79 8.70 13.73
C LEU A 145 6.91 8.66 14.78
N GLY A 146 6.58 8.16 15.99
CA GLY A 146 7.51 8.07 17.12
C GLY A 146 7.64 9.33 17.98
N GLU A 147 7.07 10.46 17.57
CA GLU A 147 6.92 11.65 18.45
C GLU A 147 5.71 11.48 19.37
N ARG A 148 5.87 11.93 20.63
CA ARG A 148 4.82 11.92 21.66
C ARG A 148 4.85 13.22 22.47
#